data_53d52590b5d86464ba78e0620f830bab
#
_entry.id   53d52590b5d86464ba78e0620f830bab
#
_cell.length_a   1.000
_cell.length_b   1.000
_cell.length_c   1.000
_cell.angle_alpha   90.00
_cell.angle_beta   90.00
_cell.angle_gamma   90.00
#
_symmetry.space_group_name_H-M   'P 1'
#
loop_
_entity.id
_entity.type
_entity.pdbx_description
1 polymer ?
#
loop_
_entity_poly.entity_id
_entity_poly.type
_entity_poly.pdbx_seq_one_letter_code
_entity_poly.pdbx_strand_id
1 'polypeptide(L)'
;VTRQLALSCLLCALLAACGAPDAPGDAGRDAAGLDSGRDAQYPDGGPPDPIEFPPIGPLVGPEGRLSFRFGAATAATQIEDMNTATDWWVFTAPKSMGGLGRHTFVGDAVRGYSRAIEDVALLEALAVDAYRFSIEWARVEPRRDEIDEAALAHYGRLLDALRAAGIRPMVTLHHFSNPTWVDDPRRRIEDCVAPFPDDRWLCGLGHPVGGPQVVEEAREHAQLLAERFGDRVDEWGTINEPVNYLFAAYGAGGVFPPGRNYLVGDFPRFMAVVRDAIAMHVAMYRAIHEFDRVDADGDGVAAAVGIPLSVAAWVPARRNAPSDDPADVEAAARMRYVYHYLLVDSVRNGTFDADLDGTPEEMHPEWAGTIDWLGVQYYFRAGVTAQPAVFAPVRLTPCVQGLDFGACLPPVDDSHWVPSMGYEYWEPGLAEVLLDFAARWPDLSLVVTEAGIATEVGRRRAENVVRTLEQIAHARARGADVRGYYHWSLMDNFEWAEGYEPRFGLYRVERTGEYPRTITEGGTVFAEIARARRLTMEQRLEYGGLGPMTPER
;
A
#
# COMPACT_ATOMS: atom_id res chain seq x y z
N VAL A 1 -3.47 18.39 -32.89
CA VAL A 1 -3.29 19.19 -31.67
C VAL A 1 -4.55 19.10 -30.80
N THR A 2 -5.75 19.17 -31.38
CA THR A 2 -7.03 19.13 -30.64
C THR A 2 -7.44 17.75 -30.13
N ARG A 3 -6.97 16.65 -30.72
CA ARG A 3 -7.25 15.28 -30.24
C ARG A 3 -6.30 14.82 -29.13
N GLN A 4 -5.08 15.30 -29.09
CA GLN A 4 -4.13 15.03 -28.01
C GLN A 4 -4.48 15.75 -26.70
N LEU A 5 -5.03 16.96 -26.77
CA LEU A 5 -5.51 17.70 -25.60
C LEU A 5 -6.75 17.04 -24.93
N ALA A 6 -7.62 16.40 -25.71
CA ALA A 6 -8.78 15.69 -25.19
C ALA A 6 -8.39 14.38 -24.45
N LEU A 7 -7.33 13.67 -24.90
CA LEU A 7 -6.85 12.46 -24.23
C LEU A 7 -6.04 12.76 -22.95
N SER A 8 -5.27 13.86 -22.94
CA SER A 8 -4.56 14.29 -21.73
C SER A 8 -5.51 14.78 -20.62
N CYS A 9 -6.65 15.40 -20.99
CA CYS A 9 -7.70 15.73 -20.02
C CYS A 9 -8.44 14.47 -19.53
N LEU A 10 -8.52 13.41 -20.33
CA LEU A 10 -9.23 12.19 -19.96
C LEU A 10 -8.51 11.39 -18.85
N LEU A 11 -7.19 11.42 -18.82
CA LEU A 11 -6.40 10.72 -17.79
C LEU A 11 -6.20 11.54 -16.51
N CYS A 12 -6.23 12.88 -16.59
CA CYS A 12 -6.20 13.74 -15.39
C CYS A 12 -7.48 13.65 -14.54
N ALA A 13 -8.59 13.11 -15.10
CA ALA A 13 -9.84 12.87 -14.38
C ALA A 13 -9.84 11.55 -13.58
N LEU A 14 -8.79 10.73 -13.71
CA LEU A 14 -8.73 9.39 -13.17
C LEU A 14 -8.69 9.33 -11.64
N LEU A 15 -8.30 10.42 -10.98
CA LEU A 15 -8.19 10.48 -9.51
C LEU A 15 -8.52 11.89 -8.92
N ALA A 16 -9.04 12.82 -9.69
CA ALA A 16 -9.26 14.21 -9.24
C ALA A 16 -10.72 14.70 -9.35
N ALA A 17 -11.70 13.80 -9.44
CA ALA A 17 -13.11 14.16 -9.50
C ALA A 17 -13.88 13.69 -8.27
N CYS A 18 -13.53 14.21 -7.08
CA CYS A 18 -14.42 14.19 -5.92
C CYS A 18 -15.40 15.36 -6.03
N GLY A 19 -16.41 15.20 -6.86
CA GLY A 19 -17.64 15.99 -6.84
C GLY A 19 -18.79 15.00 -6.65
N ALA A 20 -19.39 14.99 -5.47
CA ALA A 20 -20.53 14.14 -5.17
C ALA A 20 -21.67 14.38 -6.19
N PRO A 21 -22.30 13.35 -6.75
CA PRO A 21 -23.58 13.51 -7.42
C PRO A 21 -24.67 13.75 -6.37
N ASP A 22 -25.54 14.72 -6.65
CA ASP A 22 -26.72 15.03 -5.84
C ASP A 22 -27.55 13.78 -5.55
N ALA A 23 -27.82 13.54 -4.28
CA ALA A 23 -28.66 12.46 -3.81
C ALA A 23 -30.09 12.59 -4.34
N PRO A 24 -30.74 11.51 -4.81
CA PRO A 24 -32.18 11.49 -5.02
C PRO A 24 -32.90 11.49 -3.67
N GLY A 25 -33.93 12.31 -3.60
CA GLY A 25 -34.70 12.66 -2.41
C GLY A 25 -35.25 11.47 -1.62
N ASP A 26 -35.23 11.73 -0.36
CA ASP A 26 -35.80 11.05 0.78
C ASP A 26 -37.22 10.49 0.52
N ALA A 27 -37.37 9.19 0.67
CA ALA A 27 -38.65 8.52 0.88
C ALA A 27 -38.53 7.67 2.15
N GLY A 28 -39.06 8.21 3.23
CA GLY A 28 -39.05 7.61 4.56
C GLY A 28 -39.49 6.14 4.55
N ARG A 29 -38.70 5.32 5.25
CA ARG A 29 -39.14 4.02 5.78
C ARG A 29 -38.72 3.92 7.24
N ASP A 30 -39.73 3.65 8.04
CA ASP A 30 -39.72 3.54 9.48
C ASP A 30 -38.68 2.51 9.99
N ALA A 31 -37.97 2.92 11.02
CA ALA A 31 -37.09 2.07 11.82
C ALA A 31 -37.94 1.16 12.72
N ALA A 32 -38.27 -0.01 12.24
CA ALA A 32 -38.79 -1.10 13.07
C ALA A 32 -38.44 -2.45 12.42
N GLY A 33 -37.51 -3.21 13.02
CA GLY A 33 -37.28 -4.62 12.69
C GLY A 33 -35.86 -5.01 12.31
N LEU A 34 -34.86 -4.69 13.14
CA LEU A 34 -33.46 -5.17 12.96
C LEU A 34 -33.17 -6.42 13.82
N ASP A 35 -34.05 -7.43 13.83
CA ASP A 35 -33.79 -8.66 14.57
C ASP A 35 -33.91 -9.96 13.73
N SER A 36 -34.05 -9.87 12.41
CA SER A 36 -34.18 -11.05 11.55
C SER A 36 -33.04 -11.24 10.52
N GLY A 37 -31.95 -10.47 10.60
CA GLY A 37 -30.83 -10.54 9.66
C GLY A 37 -29.59 -11.29 10.16
N ARG A 38 -29.53 -11.73 11.42
CA ARG A 38 -28.33 -12.35 12.01
C ARG A 38 -28.08 -13.79 11.55
N ASP A 39 -29.11 -14.54 11.13
CA ASP A 39 -28.97 -15.94 10.78
C ASP A 39 -28.39 -16.17 9.36
N ALA A 40 -28.29 -15.14 8.53
CA ALA A 40 -27.71 -15.23 7.18
C ALA A 40 -26.19 -14.96 7.11
N GLN A 41 -25.56 -14.66 8.23
CA GLN A 41 -24.18 -14.20 8.30
C GLN A 41 -23.14 -15.32 8.09
N TYR A 42 -23.50 -16.57 8.42
CA TYR A 42 -22.65 -17.74 8.23
C TYR A 42 -23.43 -18.83 7.47
N PRO A 43 -22.92 -19.31 6.30
CA PRO A 43 -23.65 -20.24 5.41
C PRO A 43 -24.02 -21.58 6.05
N ASP A 44 -23.31 -22.00 7.09
CA ASP A 44 -23.48 -23.31 7.73
C ASP A 44 -24.49 -23.32 8.89
N GLY A 45 -25.16 -22.20 9.15
CA GLY A 45 -26.31 -22.06 10.07
C GLY A 45 -26.05 -22.28 11.54
N GLY A 46 -24.78 -22.32 11.97
CA GLY A 46 -24.36 -22.43 13.37
C GLY A 46 -23.52 -21.25 13.84
N PRO A 47 -23.31 -21.08 15.17
CA PRO A 47 -22.37 -20.09 15.68
C PRO A 47 -20.95 -20.46 15.19
N PRO A 48 -20.16 -19.47 14.72
CA PRO A 48 -18.82 -19.73 14.22
C PRO A 48 -17.86 -20.10 15.35
N ASP A 49 -16.99 -21.07 15.13
CA ASP A 49 -15.93 -21.42 16.07
C ASP A 49 -14.97 -20.24 16.27
N PRO A 50 -14.37 -20.08 17.45
CA PRO A 50 -13.32 -19.09 17.67
C PRO A 50 -12.08 -19.43 16.81
N ILE A 51 -11.31 -18.38 16.44
CA ILE A 51 -10.08 -18.51 15.67
C ILE A 51 -8.90 -18.17 16.56
N GLU A 52 -7.95 -19.11 16.69
CA GLU A 52 -6.71 -18.92 17.43
C GLU A 52 -5.58 -18.50 16.48
N PHE A 53 -4.73 -17.59 16.93
CA PHE A 53 -3.55 -17.15 16.20
C PHE A 53 -2.29 -17.58 16.96
N PRO A 54 -1.31 -18.20 16.29
CA PRO A 54 -0.07 -18.61 16.93
C PRO A 54 0.75 -17.39 17.40
N PRO A 55 1.71 -17.57 18.32
CA PRO A 55 2.59 -16.48 18.77
C PRO A 55 3.45 -15.96 17.62
N ILE A 56 4.08 -14.80 17.84
CA ILE A 56 5.05 -14.23 16.91
C ILE A 56 6.27 -15.16 16.79
N GLY A 57 6.80 -15.28 15.60
CA GLY A 57 8.00 -16.07 15.28
C GLY A 57 8.64 -15.54 14.00
N PRO A 58 9.57 -16.31 13.39
CA PRO A 58 10.26 -15.92 12.18
C PRO A 58 9.32 -15.54 11.05
N LEU A 59 9.68 -14.49 10.30
CA LEU A 59 8.93 -14.09 9.11
C LEU A 59 9.19 -15.03 7.95
N VAL A 60 10.39 -15.58 7.84
CA VAL A 60 10.84 -16.44 6.74
C VAL A 60 11.27 -17.82 7.24
N GLY A 61 11.54 -18.73 6.31
CA GLY A 61 11.97 -20.09 6.63
C GLY A 61 10.83 -21.01 7.13
N PRO A 62 11.10 -22.34 7.18
CA PRO A 62 10.06 -23.33 7.50
C PRO A 62 9.55 -23.26 8.94
N GLU A 63 10.38 -22.82 9.88
CA GLU A 63 10.02 -22.70 11.30
C GLU A 63 8.98 -21.62 11.55
N GLY A 64 8.94 -20.58 10.70
CA GLY A 64 7.96 -19.49 10.80
C GLY A 64 6.55 -19.82 10.35
N ARG A 65 6.26 -20.96 9.77
CA ARG A 65 4.91 -21.33 9.28
C ARG A 65 3.82 -21.34 10.36
N LEU A 66 4.20 -21.52 11.62
CA LEU A 66 3.29 -21.50 12.76
C LEU A 66 3.34 -20.15 13.51
N SER A 67 3.97 -19.13 12.93
CA SER A 67 3.98 -17.79 13.51
C SER A 67 2.82 -16.94 12.98
N PHE A 68 2.43 -15.95 13.77
CA PHE A 68 1.52 -14.89 13.32
C PHE A 68 1.80 -13.63 14.12
N ARG A 69 1.87 -12.49 13.45
CA ARG A 69 2.07 -11.20 14.10
C ARG A 69 0.87 -10.29 13.88
N PHE A 70 0.48 -9.60 14.95
CA PHE A 70 -0.43 -8.49 14.88
C PHE A 70 0.38 -7.21 14.81
N GLY A 71 0.11 -6.36 13.83
CA GLY A 71 0.81 -5.10 13.64
C GLY A 71 -0.11 -3.96 13.25
N ALA A 72 0.45 -2.75 13.27
CA ALA A 72 -0.13 -1.57 12.65
C ALA A 72 0.89 -0.99 11.67
N ALA A 73 0.42 -0.24 10.67
CA ALA A 73 1.27 0.37 9.66
C ALA A 73 1.09 1.88 9.56
N THR A 74 2.15 2.58 9.14
CA THR A 74 2.14 4.00 8.75
C THR A 74 3.19 4.25 7.66
N ALA A 75 3.14 5.44 7.03
CA ALA A 75 4.18 5.91 6.13
C ALA A 75 4.64 7.32 6.52
N ALA A 76 5.94 7.58 6.36
CA ALA A 76 6.57 8.81 6.85
C ALA A 76 5.91 10.08 6.30
N THR A 77 5.82 10.24 4.98
CA THR A 77 5.18 11.43 4.37
C THR A 77 3.73 11.63 4.84
N GLN A 78 2.99 10.54 5.17
CA GLN A 78 1.60 10.63 5.59
C GLN A 78 1.42 11.07 7.05
N ILE A 79 2.41 10.85 7.90
CA ILE A 79 2.30 11.17 9.33
C ILE A 79 3.27 12.26 9.81
N GLU A 80 4.41 12.45 9.16
CA GLU A 80 5.51 13.26 9.67
C GLU A 80 5.37 14.76 9.36
N ASP A 81 5.59 15.56 10.38
CA ASP A 81 5.72 17.02 10.29
C ASP A 81 7.11 17.44 9.78
N MET A 82 7.20 18.70 9.32
CA MET A 82 8.46 19.35 8.88
C MET A 82 9.23 18.62 7.76
N ASN A 83 8.53 17.86 6.92
CA ASN A 83 9.14 17.06 5.87
C ASN A 83 9.27 17.81 4.55
N THR A 84 10.05 18.93 4.56
CA THR A 84 10.08 19.92 3.48
C THR A 84 10.94 19.54 2.26
N ALA A 85 11.75 18.49 2.36
CA ALA A 85 12.64 18.03 1.30
C ALA A 85 11.98 17.02 0.34
N THR A 86 10.77 16.53 0.68
CA THR A 86 10.06 15.56 -0.15
C THR A 86 9.44 16.19 -1.39
N ASP A 87 9.34 15.40 -2.44
CA ASP A 87 8.58 15.71 -3.63
C ASP A 87 7.09 15.98 -3.33
N TRP A 88 6.48 15.28 -2.36
CA TRP A 88 5.11 15.54 -1.88
C TRP A 88 4.93 16.91 -1.25
N TRP A 89 5.90 17.38 -0.46
CA TRP A 89 5.83 18.75 0.04
C TRP A 89 5.75 19.75 -1.10
N VAL A 90 6.66 19.65 -2.06
CA VAL A 90 6.72 20.56 -3.21
C VAL A 90 5.48 20.43 -4.09
N PHE A 91 4.98 19.22 -4.28
CA PHE A 91 3.82 18.96 -5.11
C PHE A 91 2.55 19.60 -4.55
N THR A 92 2.36 19.54 -3.23
CA THR A 92 1.13 19.97 -2.56
C THR A 92 1.21 21.38 -1.96
N ALA A 93 2.41 21.87 -1.59
CA ALA A 93 2.56 23.20 -0.99
C ALA A 93 2.00 24.31 -1.89
N PRO A 94 1.39 25.35 -1.29
CA PRO A 94 0.92 26.51 -2.03
C PRO A 94 2.02 27.17 -2.86
N LYS A 95 1.66 27.78 -3.98
CA LYS A 95 2.61 28.50 -4.84
C LYS A 95 3.34 29.63 -4.11
N SER A 96 2.72 30.25 -3.11
CA SER A 96 3.34 31.25 -2.24
C SER A 96 4.48 30.70 -1.38
N MET A 97 4.54 29.38 -1.19
CA MET A 97 5.61 28.65 -0.49
C MET A 97 6.59 27.97 -1.45
N GLY A 98 6.50 28.24 -2.75
CA GLY A 98 7.36 27.64 -3.78
C GLY A 98 6.91 26.26 -4.26
N GLY A 99 5.74 25.81 -3.88
CA GLY A 99 5.14 24.56 -4.32
C GLY A 99 4.28 24.69 -5.57
N LEU A 100 3.68 23.58 -6.00
CA LEU A 100 2.80 23.49 -7.17
C LEU A 100 1.32 23.72 -6.83
N GLY A 101 0.93 23.56 -5.56
CA GLY A 101 -0.45 23.69 -5.09
C GLY A 101 -1.38 22.64 -5.68
N ARG A 102 -0.91 21.41 -5.84
CA ARG A 102 -1.70 20.27 -6.28
C ARG A 102 -2.25 19.53 -5.07
N HIS A 103 -3.48 19.06 -5.16
CA HIS A 103 -4.19 18.36 -4.09
C HIS A 103 -4.24 19.15 -2.76
N THR A 104 -4.59 18.47 -1.68
CA THR A 104 -4.54 19.01 -0.32
C THR A 104 -3.09 19.13 0.14
N PHE A 105 -2.72 20.25 0.76
CA PHE A 105 -1.36 20.44 1.26
C PHE A 105 -1.06 19.49 2.43
N VAL A 106 0.01 18.71 2.30
CA VAL A 106 0.45 17.77 3.33
C VAL A 106 0.80 18.49 4.66
N GLY A 107 1.48 19.64 4.59
CA GLY A 107 1.83 20.46 5.76
C GLY A 107 2.57 19.66 6.84
N ASP A 108 2.10 19.79 8.09
CA ASP A 108 2.65 19.06 9.24
C ASP A 108 2.03 17.66 9.43
N ALA A 109 1.35 17.15 8.41
CA ALA A 109 0.66 15.86 8.46
C ALA A 109 -0.12 15.69 9.77
N VAL A 110 0.26 14.73 10.62
CA VAL A 110 -0.33 14.53 11.95
C VAL A 110 0.71 14.63 13.08
N ARG A 111 1.83 15.30 12.80
CA ARG A 111 2.98 15.48 13.72
C ARG A 111 3.61 14.17 14.18
N GLY A 112 3.63 13.17 13.32
CA GLY A 112 4.15 11.84 13.64
C GLY A 112 5.66 11.80 13.83
N TYR A 113 6.44 12.74 13.24
CA TYR A 113 7.87 12.83 13.50
C TYR A 113 8.18 13.40 14.89
N SER A 114 7.67 14.57 15.20
CA SER A 114 7.92 15.21 16.49
C SER A 114 7.38 14.41 17.67
N ARG A 115 6.35 13.58 17.46
CA ARG A 115 5.70 12.76 18.49
C ARG A 115 6.01 11.26 18.39
N ALA A 116 6.91 10.84 17.51
CA ALA A 116 7.17 9.43 17.21
C ALA A 116 7.40 8.57 18.48
N ILE A 117 8.18 9.07 19.43
CA ILE A 117 8.49 8.35 20.66
C ILE A 117 7.26 8.26 21.60
N GLU A 118 6.46 9.32 21.68
CA GLU A 118 5.23 9.34 22.48
C GLU A 118 4.19 8.37 21.91
N ASP A 119 4.09 8.31 20.58
CA ASP A 119 3.12 7.49 19.86
C ASP A 119 3.43 5.97 19.98
N VAL A 120 4.61 5.55 20.45
CA VAL A 120 4.90 4.14 20.80
C VAL A 120 3.92 3.62 21.86
N ALA A 121 3.49 4.46 22.80
CA ALA A 121 2.48 4.08 23.79
C ALA A 121 1.12 3.69 23.16
N LEU A 122 0.81 4.18 21.95
CA LEU A 122 -0.40 3.77 21.22
C LEU A 122 -0.30 2.31 20.76
N LEU A 123 0.89 1.90 20.28
CA LEU A 123 1.17 0.52 19.87
C LEU A 123 1.13 -0.44 21.05
N GLU A 124 1.71 -0.05 22.20
CA GLU A 124 1.64 -0.84 23.45
C GLU A 124 0.18 -1.03 23.89
N ALA A 125 -0.65 0.02 23.84
CA ALA A 125 -2.06 -0.05 24.19
C ALA A 125 -2.86 -0.98 23.25
N LEU A 126 -2.49 -1.06 21.98
CA LEU A 126 -3.04 -2.01 21.01
C LEU A 126 -2.55 -3.45 21.23
N ALA A 127 -1.53 -3.67 22.07
CA ALA A 127 -0.89 -4.96 22.28
C ALA A 127 -0.38 -5.63 20.99
N VAL A 128 0.13 -4.83 20.05
CA VAL A 128 0.68 -5.34 18.80
C VAL A 128 2.08 -5.93 19.00
N ASP A 129 2.40 -6.94 18.19
CA ASP A 129 3.71 -7.60 18.15
C ASP A 129 4.73 -6.78 17.35
N ALA A 130 4.26 -6.04 16.33
CA ALA A 130 5.12 -5.39 15.35
C ALA A 130 4.54 -4.04 14.87
N TYR A 131 5.42 -3.20 14.35
CA TYR A 131 5.06 -1.93 13.74
C TYR A 131 5.78 -1.75 12.42
N ARG A 132 5.00 -1.56 11.33
CA ARG A 132 5.52 -1.24 10.01
C ARG A 132 5.47 0.26 9.78
N PHE A 133 6.62 0.85 9.44
CA PHE A 133 6.73 2.27 9.12
C PHE A 133 7.82 2.49 8.08
N SER A 134 7.82 3.64 7.42
CA SER A 134 8.91 3.99 6.51
C SER A 134 9.89 4.97 7.17
N ILE A 135 11.16 4.86 6.80
CA ILE A 135 12.18 5.89 7.05
C ILE A 135 12.21 6.79 5.82
N GLU A 136 11.98 8.07 6.01
CA GLU A 136 11.87 9.02 4.91
C GLU A 136 13.24 9.34 4.30
N TRP A 137 13.46 8.88 3.06
CA TRP A 137 14.70 9.11 2.33
C TRP A 137 15.02 10.60 2.23
N ALA A 138 14.04 11.44 1.86
CA ALA A 138 14.22 12.89 1.74
C ALA A 138 14.60 13.58 3.05
N ARG A 139 14.29 12.95 4.20
CA ARG A 139 14.68 13.48 5.51
C ARG A 139 16.08 13.04 5.89
N VAL A 140 16.44 11.81 5.58
CA VAL A 140 17.79 11.27 5.83
C VAL A 140 18.81 11.92 4.90
N GLU A 141 18.42 12.19 3.65
CA GLU A 141 19.28 12.76 2.62
C GLU A 141 18.54 13.90 1.87
N PRO A 142 18.40 15.08 2.50
CA PRO A 142 17.68 16.21 1.93
C PRO A 142 18.33 16.81 0.68
N ARG A 143 19.62 16.60 0.50
CA ARG A 143 20.40 16.87 -0.71
C ARG A 143 21.28 15.67 -0.99
N ARG A 144 21.53 15.39 -2.25
CA ARG A 144 22.35 14.29 -2.68
C ARG A 144 23.72 14.32 -1.99
N ASP A 145 24.15 13.20 -1.42
CA ASP A 145 25.40 13.01 -0.67
C ASP A 145 25.50 13.81 0.66
N GLU A 146 24.40 14.44 1.11
CA GLU A 146 24.35 15.15 2.40
C GLU A 146 23.43 14.41 3.39
N ILE A 147 24.02 13.59 4.25
CA ILE A 147 23.29 12.81 5.25
C ILE A 147 22.96 13.67 6.47
N ASP A 148 21.67 13.69 6.86
CA ASP A 148 21.21 14.31 8.11
C ASP A 148 21.36 13.32 9.28
N GLU A 149 22.47 13.44 10.00
CA GLU A 149 22.76 12.61 11.18
C GLU A 149 21.76 12.83 12.32
N ALA A 150 21.09 13.99 12.39
CA ALA A 150 20.05 14.22 13.40
C ALA A 150 18.77 13.44 13.08
N ALA A 151 18.42 13.32 11.80
CA ALA A 151 17.32 12.48 11.33
C ALA A 151 17.60 11.00 11.61
N LEU A 152 18.80 10.50 11.26
CA LEU A 152 19.20 9.13 11.59
C LEU A 152 19.14 8.85 13.09
N ALA A 153 19.68 9.77 13.92
CA ALA A 153 19.61 9.62 15.37
C ALA A 153 18.16 9.63 15.90
N HIS A 154 17.25 10.38 15.25
CA HIS A 154 15.84 10.37 15.62
C HIS A 154 15.17 9.02 15.33
N TYR A 155 15.34 8.46 14.12
CA TYR A 155 14.83 7.12 13.79
C TYR A 155 15.48 6.03 14.67
N GLY A 156 16.77 6.17 14.99
CA GLY A 156 17.43 5.29 15.95
C GLY A 156 16.74 5.29 17.33
N ARG A 157 16.37 6.46 17.86
CA ARG A 157 15.61 6.55 19.13
C ARG A 157 14.21 5.92 19.03
N LEU A 158 13.54 6.06 17.88
CA LEU A 158 12.26 5.37 17.66
C LEU A 158 12.42 3.85 17.68
N LEU A 159 13.43 3.32 16.99
CA LEU A 159 13.74 1.89 16.99
C LEU A 159 14.08 1.38 18.39
N ASP A 160 14.86 2.13 19.16
CA ASP A 160 15.18 1.80 20.56
C ASP A 160 13.92 1.78 21.44
N ALA A 161 12.99 2.74 21.24
CA ALA A 161 11.73 2.79 21.97
C ALA A 161 10.80 1.61 21.62
N LEU A 162 10.70 1.24 20.34
CA LEU A 162 9.92 0.08 19.89
C LEU A 162 10.47 -1.21 20.51
N ARG A 163 11.78 -1.43 20.47
CA ARG A 163 12.41 -2.60 21.09
C ARG A 163 12.22 -2.64 22.60
N ALA A 164 12.33 -1.50 23.28
CA ALA A 164 12.07 -1.41 24.72
C ALA A 164 10.61 -1.76 25.08
N ALA A 165 9.67 -1.48 24.18
CA ALA A 165 8.26 -1.87 24.29
C ALA A 165 7.99 -3.34 23.85
N GLY A 166 9.00 -4.06 23.36
CA GLY A 166 8.85 -5.42 22.84
C GLY A 166 8.16 -5.51 21.48
N ILE A 167 8.19 -4.43 20.70
CA ILE A 167 7.55 -4.31 19.38
C ILE A 167 8.61 -4.46 18.29
N ARG A 168 8.46 -5.44 17.40
CA ARG A 168 9.36 -5.64 16.25
C ARG A 168 9.16 -4.55 15.20
N PRO A 169 10.21 -3.84 14.77
CA PRO A 169 10.11 -2.92 13.65
C PRO A 169 10.16 -3.68 12.32
N MET A 170 9.27 -3.30 11.38
CA MET A 170 9.37 -3.61 9.96
C MET A 170 9.55 -2.28 9.22
N VAL A 171 10.71 -2.09 8.60
CA VAL A 171 11.08 -0.82 7.97
C VAL A 171 10.87 -0.87 6.47
N THR A 172 10.10 0.09 5.93
CA THR A 172 9.95 0.30 4.49
C THR A 172 10.93 1.38 4.04
N LEU A 173 11.74 1.09 3.01
CA LEU A 173 12.78 2.00 2.52
C LEU A 173 12.22 3.12 1.62
N HIS A 174 11.26 2.78 0.76
CA HIS A 174 10.62 3.73 -0.15
C HIS A 174 9.10 3.59 -0.07
N HIS A 175 8.41 4.68 0.31
CA HIS A 175 6.96 4.69 0.43
C HIS A 175 6.36 5.92 -0.26
N PHE A 176 6.28 5.88 -1.60
CA PHE A 176 5.67 6.85 -2.51
C PHE A 176 6.32 8.25 -2.51
N SER A 177 7.42 8.45 -1.83
CA SER A 177 8.09 9.75 -1.69
C SER A 177 9.55 9.67 -2.05
N ASN A 178 10.06 10.75 -2.63
CA ASN A 178 11.47 10.91 -2.98
C ASN A 178 12.02 12.25 -2.49
N PRO A 179 13.33 12.34 -2.27
CA PRO A 179 14.00 13.62 -2.26
C PRO A 179 13.81 14.35 -3.59
N THR A 180 13.66 15.67 -3.56
CA THR A 180 13.46 16.45 -4.80
C THR A 180 14.62 16.38 -5.79
N TRP A 181 15.82 16.00 -5.34
CA TRP A 181 16.96 15.78 -6.24
C TRP A 181 16.85 14.48 -7.05
N VAL A 182 16.01 13.51 -6.65
CA VAL A 182 15.70 12.31 -7.45
C VAL A 182 14.85 12.67 -8.65
N ASP A 183 13.66 13.26 -8.44
CA ASP A 183 12.81 13.76 -9.54
C ASP A 183 11.94 14.94 -9.07
N ASP A 184 12.41 16.16 -9.32
CA ASP A 184 11.74 17.39 -8.90
C ASP A 184 10.45 17.63 -9.71
N PRO A 185 9.26 17.61 -9.10
CA PRO A 185 7.99 17.80 -9.80
C PRO A 185 7.82 19.19 -10.41
N ARG A 186 8.62 20.18 -10.00
CA ARG A 186 8.61 21.54 -10.59
C ARG A 186 9.33 21.61 -11.93
N ARG A 187 10.16 20.61 -12.26
CA ARG A 187 11.00 20.62 -13.45
C ARG A 187 10.37 19.83 -14.59
N ARG A 188 10.58 20.32 -15.79
CA ARG A 188 10.16 19.63 -17.00
C ARG A 188 11.22 18.62 -17.40
N ILE A 189 10.77 17.43 -17.78
CA ILE A 189 11.70 16.35 -18.16
C ILE A 189 12.56 16.70 -19.37
N GLU A 190 12.08 17.58 -20.25
CA GLU A 190 12.82 18.05 -21.42
C GLU A 190 14.02 18.94 -21.04
N ASP A 191 14.01 19.52 -19.82
CA ASP A 191 15.10 20.34 -19.30
C ASP A 191 16.20 19.49 -18.64
N CYS A 192 16.01 18.17 -18.61
CA CYS A 192 16.95 17.23 -18.01
C CYS A 192 18.10 16.93 -18.98
N VAL A 193 19.28 17.45 -18.68
CA VAL A 193 20.48 17.30 -19.52
C VAL A 193 21.65 16.77 -18.70
N ALA A 194 22.13 15.57 -19.05
CA ALA A 194 23.35 15.00 -18.50
C ALA A 194 24.61 15.70 -19.07
N PRO A 195 25.75 15.75 -18.35
CA PRO A 195 25.99 15.18 -17.01
C PRO A 195 25.31 16.00 -15.91
N PHE A 196 24.89 15.30 -14.85
CA PHE A 196 24.28 15.93 -13.69
C PHE A 196 25.37 16.43 -12.74
N PRO A 197 25.32 17.69 -12.32
CA PRO A 197 26.12 18.16 -11.18
C PRO A 197 25.70 17.48 -9.88
N ASP A 198 26.62 17.31 -8.94
CA ASP A 198 26.47 16.50 -7.72
C ASP A 198 25.26 16.88 -6.84
N ASP A 199 24.78 18.11 -6.90
CA ASP A 199 23.64 18.64 -6.13
C ASP A 199 22.32 18.72 -6.92
N ARG A 200 22.25 18.15 -8.11
CA ARG A 200 21.13 18.35 -9.01
C ARG A 200 20.33 17.10 -9.31
N TRP A 201 19.08 17.38 -9.62
CA TRP A 201 18.03 16.55 -10.14
C TRP A 201 18.48 15.48 -11.14
N LEU A 202 18.25 14.21 -10.76
CA LEU A 202 18.60 13.03 -11.58
C LEU A 202 17.55 12.68 -12.65
N CYS A 203 16.43 13.42 -12.71
CA CYS A 203 15.35 13.23 -13.69
C CYS A 203 14.52 11.95 -13.50
N GLY A 204 14.68 11.27 -12.39
CA GLY A 204 13.88 10.14 -12.00
C GLY A 204 14.13 8.84 -12.77
N LEU A 205 13.30 7.86 -12.44
CA LEU A 205 13.28 6.56 -13.09
C LEU A 205 12.88 6.67 -14.57
N GLY A 206 13.37 5.76 -15.40
CA GLY A 206 13.13 5.74 -16.84
C GLY A 206 13.96 6.76 -17.65
N HIS A 207 14.77 7.60 -16.99
CA HIS A 207 15.72 8.47 -17.69
C HIS A 207 16.99 7.68 -18.05
N PRO A 208 17.47 7.72 -19.32
CA PRO A 208 18.55 6.83 -19.77
C PRO A 208 19.87 6.93 -18.99
N VAL A 209 20.13 8.10 -18.38
CA VAL A 209 21.33 8.35 -17.58
C VAL A 209 21.00 8.47 -16.09
N GLY A 210 19.93 9.18 -15.75
CA GLY A 210 19.52 9.41 -14.37
C GLY A 210 18.89 8.20 -13.70
N GLY A 211 18.08 7.42 -14.43
CA GLY A 211 17.44 6.22 -13.88
C GLY A 211 18.43 5.24 -13.23
N PRO A 212 19.51 4.82 -13.94
CA PRO A 212 20.55 4.00 -13.31
C PRO A 212 21.25 4.65 -12.12
N GLN A 213 21.37 5.99 -12.09
CA GLN A 213 21.91 6.70 -10.91
C GLN A 213 20.93 6.66 -9.73
N VAL A 214 19.62 6.84 -9.97
CA VAL A 214 18.60 6.70 -8.92
C VAL A 214 18.63 5.28 -8.30
N VAL A 215 18.85 4.26 -9.11
CA VAL A 215 19.03 2.87 -8.64
C VAL A 215 20.23 2.75 -7.71
N GLU A 216 21.36 3.37 -8.05
CA GLU A 216 22.57 3.35 -7.23
C GLU A 216 22.38 4.15 -5.92
N GLU A 217 21.79 5.34 -5.97
CA GLU A 217 21.47 6.12 -4.78
C GLU A 217 20.53 5.36 -3.81
N ALA A 218 19.55 4.65 -4.36
CA ALA A 218 18.67 3.81 -3.56
C ALA A 218 19.43 2.62 -2.91
N ARG A 219 20.41 2.05 -3.61
CA ARG A 219 21.32 1.04 -3.06
C ARG A 219 22.11 1.61 -1.88
N GLU A 220 22.67 2.83 -2.03
CA GLU A 220 23.45 3.50 -0.98
C GLU A 220 22.57 3.87 0.22
N HIS A 221 21.34 4.33 -0.03
CA HIS A 221 20.37 4.56 1.03
C HIS A 221 20.06 3.27 1.82
N ALA A 222 19.82 2.15 1.12
CA ALA A 222 19.58 0.86 1.75
C ALA A 222 20.80 0.37 2.55
N GLN A 223 22.02 0.52 2.00
CA GLN A 223 23.26 0.23 2.71
C GLN A 223 23.37 1.06 4.00
N LEU A 224 23.18 2.38 3.90
CA LEU A 224 23.26 3.28 5.05
C LEU A 224 22.30 2.84 6.17
N LEU A 225 21.06 2.52 5.84
CA LEU A 225 20.07 2.10 6.83
C LEU A 225 20.40 0.72 7.42
N ALA A 226 20.86 -0.23 6.61
CA ALA A 226 21.31 -1.55 7.08
C ALA A 226 22.50 -1.43 8.04
N GLU A 227 23.51 -0.63 7.72
CA GLU A 227 24.67 -0.37 8.59
C GLU A 227 24.30 0.32 9.90
N ARG A 228 23.31 1.23 9.87
CA ARG A 228 22.94 2.03 11.05
C ARG A 228 21.90 1.36 11.93
N PHE A 229 21.07 0.47 11.38
CA PHE A 229 19.89 -0.03 12.06
C PHE A 229 19.72 -1.56 12.03
N GLY A 230 20.57 -2.31 11.31
CA GLY A 230 20.50 -3.77 11.24
C GLY A 230 20.69 -4.45 12.60
N ASP A 231 21.24 -3.77 13.62
CA ASP A 231 21.26 -4.26 15.01
C ASP A 231 19.89 -4.13 15.73
N ARG A 232 18.86 -3.60 15.06
CA ARG A 232 17.52 -3.29 15.60
C ARG A 232 16.38 -3.69 14.67
N VAL A 233 16.65 -3.96 13.40
CA VAL A 233 15.68 -4.27 12.35
C VAL A 233 16.12 -5.53 11.63
N ASP A 234 15.26 -6.53 11.53
CA ASP A 234 15.48 -7.75 10.73
C ASP A 234 14.51 -7.82 9.54
N GLU A 235 13.44 -7.02 9.55
CA GLU A 235 12.36 -7.09 8.56
C GLU A 235 12.32 -5.81 7.72
N TRP A 236 12.60 -5.95 6.42
CA TRP A 236 12.73 -4.83 5.48
C TRP A 236 11.76 -4.95 4.31
N GLY A 237 11.03 -3.88 4.03
CA GLY A 237 10.30 -3.69 2.78
C GLY A 237 11.05 -2.72 1.88
N THR A 238 11.24 -3.04 0.62
CA THR A 238 11.99 -2.19 -0.30
C THR A 238 11.14 -1.03 -0.83
N ILE A 239 10.22 -1.31 -1.75
CA ILE A 239 9.34 -0.33 -2.38
C ILE A 239 7.90 -0.66 -2.03
N ASN A 240 7.19 0.27 -1.40
CA ASN A 240 5.76 0.12 -1.14
C ASN A 240 4.97 0.17 -2.43
N GLU A 241 4.08 -0.81 -2.65
CA GLU A 241 3.12 -0.85 -3.76
C GLU A 241 3.72 -0.40 -5.11
N PRO A 242 4.81 -1.02 -5.59
CA PRO A 242 5.54 -0.47 -6.72
C PRO A 242 4.67 -0.24 -7.96
N VAL A 243 3.74 -1.15 -8.30
CA VAL A 243 2.88 -0.99 -9.48
C VAL A 243 1.95 0.22 -9.32
N ASN A 244 1.35 0.39 -8.15
CA ASN A 244 0.48 1.53 -7.86
C ASN A 244 1.27 2.85 -7.89
N TYR A 245 2.43 2.87 -7.22
CA TYR A 245 3.33 4.04 -7.24
C TYR A 245 3.73 4.44 -8.65
N LEU A 246 4.25 3.49 -9.45
CA LEU A 246 4.72 3.78 -10.80
C LEU A 246 3.59 4.27 -11.72
N PHE A 247 2.41 3.68 -11.58
CA PHE A 247 1.23 4.13 -12.31
C PHE A 247 0.84 5.56 -11.93
N ALA A 248 0.74 5.87 -10.65
CA ALA A 248 0.28 7.18 -10.17
C ALA A 248 1.34 8.29 -10.36
N ALA A 249 2.63 7.98 -10.23
CA ALA A 249 3.73 8.95 -10.32
C ALA A 249 4.23 9.18 -11.75
N TYR A 250 4.37 8.11 -12.53
CA TYR A 250 5.00 8.13 -13.85
C TYR A 250 4.03 7.80 -15.01
N GLY A 251 2.93 7.11 -14.72
CA GLY A 251 1.99 6.65 -15.75
C GLY A 251 0.87 7.62 -16.04
N ALA A 252 0.12 8.03 -15.03
CA ALA A 252 -1.18 8.70 -15.18
C ALA A 252 -1.13 10.24 -15.19
N GLY A 253 -0.01 10.85 -14.86
CA GLY A 253 0.20 12.30 -14.90
C GLY A 253 -0.55 13.11 -13.85
N GLY A 254 0.18 13.62 -12.85
CA GLY A 254 -0.33 14.59 -11.89
C GLY A 254 -1.10 14.03 -10.70
N VAL A 255 -1.11 12.72 -10.52
CA VAL A 255 -1.73 12.05 -9.37
C VAL A 255 -0.78 12.06 -8.18
N PHE A 256 0.40 11.48 -8.36
CA PHE A 256 1.50 11.53 -7.40
C PHE A 256 2.68 12.31 -7.98
N PRO A 257 3.56 12.90 -7.16
CA PRO A 257 4.83 13.42 -7.66
C PRO A 257 5.66 12.27 -8.27
N PRO A 258 6.47 12.53 -9.30
CA PRO A 258 6.74 13.80 -9.95
C PRO A 258 5.67 14.23 -10.98
N GLY A 259 4.60 13.46 -11.16
CA GLY A 259 3.47 13.80 -12.03
C GLY A 259 3.75 13.60 -13.51
N ARG A 260 4.54 12.58 -13.88
CA ARG A 260 4.85 12.23 -15.27
C ARG A 260 3.66 11.50 -15.93
N ASN A 261 3.59 11.52 -17.26
CA ASN A 261 2.53 10.88 -18.03
C ASN A 261 3.15 10.06 -19.19
N TYR A 262 3.81 8.96 -18.83
CA TYR A 262 4.49 8.14 -19.82
C TYR A 262 3.61 7.01 -20.37
N LEU A 263 2.64 6.51 -19.59
CA LEU A 263 1.81 5.36 -20.00
C LEU A 263 1.07 5.61 -21.32
N VAL A 264 0.58 6.83 -21.53
CA VAL A 264 -0.15 7.22 -22.74
C VAL A 264 0.75 7.90 -23.77
N GLY A 265 1.70 8.71 -23.29
CA GLY A 265 2.52 9.56 -24.16
C GLY A 265 3.81 8.90 -24.66
N ASP A 266 4.39 8.00 -23.85
CA ASP A 266 5.69 7.36 -24.12
C ASP A 266 5.77 6.02 -23.39
N PHE A 267 5.04 5.02 -23.90
CA PHE A 267 4.99 3.69 -23.27
C PHE A 267 6.36 3.01 -23.11
N PRO A 268 7.28 3.07 -24.11
CA PRO A 268 8.62 2.53 -23.92
C PRO A 268 9.36 3.15 -22.72
N ARG A 269 9.16 4.43 -22.46
CA ARG A 269 9.71 5.10 -21.29
C ARG A 269 9.04 4.65 -20.01
N PHE A 270 7.72 4.44 -20.00
CA PHE A 270 7.03 3.86 -18.86
C PHE A 270 7.60 2.47 -18.52
N MET A 271 7.87 1.62 -19.52
CA MET A 271 8.49 0.31 -19.29
C MET A 271 9.94 0.43 -18.81
N ALA A 272 10.68 1.49 -19.21
CA ALA A 272 11.98 1.79 -18.63
C ALA A 272 11.87 2.17 -17.13
N VAL A 273 10.84 2.92 -16.74
CA VAL A 273 10.54 3.21 -15.32
C VAL A 273 10.29 1.91 -14.54
N VAL A 274 9.48 1.01 -15.09
CA VAL A 274 9.21 -0.30 -14.46
C VAL A 274 10.49 -1.11 -14.29
N ARG A 275 11.34 -1.15 -15.33
CA ARG A 275 12.64 -1.85 -15.30
C ARG A 275 13.58 -1.26 -14.24
N ASP A 276 13.70 0.06 -14.18
CA ASP A 276 14.52 0.75 -13.17
C ASP A 276 14.00 0.50 -11.75
N ALA A 277 12.68 0.45 -11.55
CA ALA A 277 12.10 0.14 -10.25
C ALA A 277 12.37 -1.30 -9.79
N ILE A 278 12.36 -2.28 -10.71
CA ILE A 278 12.77 -3.65 -10.41
C ILE A 278 14.27 -3.67 -10.05
N ALA A 279 15.12 -3.00 -10.84
CA ALA A 279 16.55 -2.89 -10.55
C ALA A 279 16.81 -2.20 -9.20
N MET A 280 16.04 -1.18 -8.84
CA MET A 280 16.09 -0.49 -7.56
C MET A 280 15.76 -1.43 -6.39
N HIS A 281 14.71 -2.24 -6.52
CA HIS A 281 14.40 -3.28 -5.53
C HIS A 281 15.57 -4.26 -5.36
N VAL A 282 16.10 -4.79 -6.47
CA VAL A 282 17.21 -5.74 -6.46
C VAL A 282 18.46 -5.15 -5.81
N ALA A 283 18.77 -3.89 -6.10
CA ALA A 283 19.90 -3.17 -5.52
C ALA A 283 19.74 -2.99 -4.00
N MET A 284 18.57 -2.57 -3.55
CA MET A 284 18.22 -2.48 -2.11
C MET A 284 18.28 -3.84 -1.42
N TYR A 285 17.68 -4.88 -2.00
CA TYR A 285 17.70 -6.25 -1.47
C TYR A 285 19.12 -6.72 -1.18
N ARG A 286 20.00 -6.55 -2.16
CA ARG A 286 21.40 -6.95 -2.04
C ARG A 286 22.17 -6.15 -1.01
N ALA A 287 21.97 -4.84 -0.99
CA ALA A 287 22.61 -3.97 -0.01
C ALA A 287 22.21 -4.37 1.41
N ILE A 288 20.92 -4.61 1.66
CA ILE A 288 20.48 -5.07 2.99
C ILE A 288 21.16 -6.38 3.36
N HIS A 289 21.10 -7.42 2.52
CA HIS A 289 21.72 -8.71 2.80
C HIS A 289 23.24 -8.66 2.92
N GLU A 290 23.90 -7.68 2.30
CA GLU A 290 25.33 -7.49 2.43
C GLU A 290 25.73 -6.80 3.74
N PHE A 291 24.95 -5.82 4.20
CA PHE A 291 25.36 -4.93 5.29
C PHE A 291 24.60 -5.17 6.60
N ASP A 292 23.39 -5.73 6.57
CA ASP A 292 22.66 -6.19 7.74
C ASP A 292 23.01 -7.65 8.02
N ARG A 293 23.77 -7.89 9.09
CA ARG A 293 24.28 -9.22 9.47
C ARG A 293 23.97 -9.59 10.91
N VAL A 294 23.15 -8.80 11.56
CA VAL A 294 22.79 -8.98 12.96
C VAL A 294 21.38 -9.54 13.04
N ASP A 295 21.22 -10.71 13.59
CA ASP A 295 19.93 -11.26 13.99
C ASP A 295 19.47 -10.50 15.26
N ALA A 296 18.75 -9.39 15.04
CA ALA A 296 18.41 -8.44 16.11
C ALA A 296 17.24 -8.92 16.99
N ASP A 297 16.39 -9.82 16.48
CA ASP A 297 15.25 -10.35 17.21
C ASP A 297 15.44 -11.80 17.70
N GLY A 298 16.53 -12.44 17.31
CA GLY A 298 16.92 -13.77 17.76
C GLY A 298 16.15 -14.91 17.10
N ASP A 299 15.58 -14.68 15.91
CA ASP A 299 14.78 -15.68 15.21
C ASP A 299 15.59 -16.57 14.24
N GLY A 300 16.89 -16.33 14.12
CA GLY A 300 17.83 -17.07 13.29
C GLY A 300 18.03 -16.49 11.88
N VAL A 301 17.46 -15.31 11.58
CA VAL A 301 17.56 -14.64 10.29
C VAL A 301 17.97 -13.19 10.49
N ALA A 302 19.15 -12.80 10.02
CA ALA A 302 19.65 -11.43 10.19
C ALA A 302 18.90 -10.39 9.35
N ALA A 303 18.42 -10.77 8.16
CA ALA A 303 17.64 -9.88 7.31
C ALA A 303 16.60 -10.68 6.52
N ALA A 304 15.35 -10.22 6.55
CA ALA A 304 14.26 -10.70 5.71
C ALA A 304 13.75 -9.53 4.87
N VAL A 305 13.94 -9.60 3.55
CA VAL A 305 13.66 -8.49 2.62
C VAL A 305 12.51 -8.85 1.68
N GLY A 306 11.47 -8.02 1.65
CA GLY A 306 10.29 -8.28 0.84
C GLY A 306 9.76 -7.06 0.09
N ILE A 307 8.69 -7.32 -0.66
CA ILE A 307 7.97 -6.30 -1.41
C ILE A 307 6.55 -6.22 -0.87
N PRO A 308 6.13 -5.11 -0.26
CA PRO A 308 4.74 -4.83 0.03
C PRO A 308 3.98 -4.48 -1.27
N LEU A 309 3.12 -5.39 -1.72
CA LEU A 309 2.45 -5.31 -3.03
C LEU A 309 0.99 -4.90 -2.87
N SER A 310 0.56 -3.87 -3.60
CA SER A 310 -0.85 -3.55 -3.76
C SER A 310 -1.56 -4.64 -4.54
N VAL A 311 -2.72 -5.06 -4.05
CA VAL A 311 -3.53 -6.07 -4.70
C VAL A 311 -5.01 -5.71 -4.65
N ALA A 312 -5.78 -6.22 -5.61
CA ALA A 312 -7.22 -6.06 -5.65
C ALA A 312 -7.91 -7.33 -6.18
N ALA A 313 -9.19 -7.49 -5.89
CA ALA A 313 -10.00 -8.49 -6.55
C ALA A 313 -10.42 -7.99 -7.94
N TRP A 314 -9.67 -8.37 -8.97
CA TRP A 314 -9.94 -8.02 -10.36
C TRP A 314 -10.96 -8.98 -10.96
N VAL A 315 -12.14 -8.48 -11.33
CA VAL A 315 -13.25 -9.28 -11.86
C VAL A 315 -13.67 -8.83 -13.25
N PRO A 316 -14.11 -9.76 -14.13
CA PRO A 316 -14.57 -9.39 -15.46
C PRO A 316 -15.85 -8.57 -15.40
N ALA A 317 -15.91 -7.49 -16.17
CA ALA A 317 -17.05 -6.59 -16.20
C ALA A 317 -17.35 -6.11 -17.62
N ARG A 318 -18.61 -5.83 -17.91
CA ARG A 318 -19.06 -5.22 -19.15
C ARG A 318 -20.34 -4.42 -18.92
N ARG A 319 -20.38 -3.18 -19.40
CA ARG A 319 -21.56 -2.29 -19.23
C ARG A 319 -21.97 -2.15 -17.77
N ASN A 320 -20.98 -2.04 -16.89
CA ASN A 320 -21.15 -1.94 -15.44
C ASN A 320 -21.91 -3.14 -14.81
N ALA A 321 -21.74 -4.32 -15.37
CA ALA A 321 -22.30 -5.58 -14.84
C ALA A 321 -21.23 -6.69 -14.92
N PRO A 322 -21.33 -7.74 -14.08
CA PRO A 322 -20.47 -8.93 -14.20
C PRO A 322 -20.54 -9.52 -15.62
N SER A 323 -19.43 -10.03 -16.12
CA SER A 323 -19.30 -10.53 -17.48
C SER A 323 -18.65 -11.91 -17.52
N ASP A 324 -19.29 -12.84 -18.27
CA ASP A 324 -18.72 -14.16 -18.60
C ASP A 324 -18.14 -14.19 -20.03
N ASP A 325 -18.08 -13.04 -20.71
CA ASP A 325 -17.49 -12.95 -22.04
C ASP A 325 -16.00 -13.33 -21.95
N PRO A 326 -15.51 -14.27 -22.77
CA PRO A 326 -14.12 -14.72 -22.72
C PRO A 326 -13.10 -13.58 -22.85
N ALA A 327 -13.40 -12.53 -23.59
CA ALA A 327 -12.51 -11.39 -23.74
C ALA A 327 -12.38 -10.57 -22.43
N ASP A 328 -13.47 -10.42 -21.66
CA ASP A 328 -13.43 -9.72 -20.37
C ASP A 328 -12.76 -10.58 -19.29
N VAL A 329 -12.96 -11.92 -19.33
CA VAL A 329 -12.26 -12.86 -18.46
C VAL A 329 -10.75 -12.79 -18.72
N GLU A 330 -10.33 -12.76 -20.00
CA GLU A 330 -8.93 -12.58 -20.37
C GLU A 330 -8.39 -11.21 -19.93
N ALA A 331 -9.17 -10.13 -20.09
CA ALA A 331 -8.78 -8.79 -19.65
C ALA A 331 -8.54 -8.74 -18.12
N ALA A 332 -9.41 -9.36 -17.33
CA ALA A 332 -9.22 -9.47 -15.88
C ALA A 332 -7.98 -10.30 -15.51
N ALA A 333 -7.71 -11.39 -16.25
CA ALA A 333 -6.49 -12.18 -16.07
C ALA A 333 -5.21 -11.39 -16.40
N ARG A 334 -5.21 -10.59 -17.49
CA ARG A 334 -4.10 -9.70 -17.82
C ARG A 334 -3.89 -8.60 -16.79
N MET A 335 -4.98 -8.06 -16.22
CA MET A 335 -4.88 -7.07 -15.14
C MET A 335 -4.22 -7.70 -13.91
N ARG A 336 -4.61 -8.92 -13.52
CA ARG A 336 -3.92 -9.67 -12.46
C ARG A 336 -2.45 -9.90 -12.78
N TYR A 337 -2.12 -10.28 -14.02
CA TYR A 337 -0.73 -10.48 -14.42
C TYR A 337 0.10 -9.20 -14.22
N VAL A 338 -0.32 -8.09 -14.77
CA VAL A 338 0.43 -6.82 -14.69
C VAL A 338 0.50 -6.29 -13.27
N TYR A 339 -0.60 -6.40 -12.52
CA TYR A 339 -0.71 -5.78 -11.20
C TYR A 339 -0.17 -6.65 -10.06
N HIS A 340 -0.33 -7.98 -10.16
CA HIS A 340 0.06 -8.90 -9.09
C HIS A 340 1.34 -9.68 -9.39
N TYR A 341 1.56 -10.10 -10.65
CA TYR A 341 2.56 -11.13 -10.91
C TYR A 341 3.85 -10.59 -11.55
N LEU A 342 3.74 -9.64 -12.47
CA LEU A 342 4.87 -9.16 -13.29
C LEU A 342 6.12 -8.89 -12.46
N LEU A 343 6.00 -8.06 -11.43
CA LEU A 343 7.13 -7.65 -10.61
C LEU A 343 7.70 -8.80 -9.78
N VAL A 344 6.83 -9.59 -9.14
CA VAL A 344 7.25 -10.72 -8.31
C VAL A 344 7.89 -11.81 -9.15
N ASP A 345 7.33 -12.13 -10.32
CA ASP A 345 7.92 -13.09 -11.24
C ASP A 345 9.28 -12.59 -11.79
N SER A 346 9.42 -11.29 -12.04
CA SER A 346 10.69 -10.70 -12.49
C SER A 346 11.80 -10.90 -11.46
N VAL A 347 11.55 -10.60 -10.19
CA VAL A 347 12.58 -10.72 -9.12
C VAL A 347 12.80 -12.17 -8.67
N ARG A 348 11.84 -13.05 -8.90
CA ARG A 348 12.01 -14.49 -8.63
C ARG A 348 12.77 -15.21 -9.73
N ASN A 349 12.46 -14.90 -10.99
CA ASN A 349 12.93 -15.66 -12.15
C ASN A 349 14.05 -14.97 -12.92
N GLY A 350 14.30 -13.70 -12.69
CA GLY A 350 15.27 -12.90 -13.46
C GLY A 350 14.80 -12.69 -14.90
N THR A 351 13.54 -12.31 -15.08
CA THR A 351 12.94 -12.10 -16.40
C THR A 351 12.18 -10.78 -16.46
N PHE A 352 11.97 -10.22 -17.65
CA PHE A 352 11.16 -9.03 -17.83
C PHE A 352 10.32 -9.10 -19.10
N ASP A 353 9.03 -8.88 -18.95
CA ASP A 353 8.06 -8.79 -20.04
C ASP A 353 7.86 -7.31 -20.39
N ALA A 354 8.53 -6.89 -21.47
CA ALA A 354 8.61 -5.47 -21.85
C ALA A 354 7.38 -4.96 -22.60
N ASP A 355 6.56 -5.84 -23.16
CA ASP A 355 5.35 -5.48 -23.91
C ASP A 355 4.05 -5.89 -23.19
N LEU A 356 4.16 -6.55 -22.02
CA LEU A 356 3.07 -6.96 -21.14
C LEU A 356 2.12 -7.99 -21.78
N ASP A 357 2.63 -8.86 -22.64
CA ASP A 357 1.84 -9.90 -23.30
C ASP A 357 1.76 -11.21 -22.49
N GLY A 358 2.54 -11.32 -21.42
CA GLY A 358 2.64 -12.46 -20.53
C GLY A 358 3.81 -13.40 -20.86
N THR A 359 4.67 -13.01 -21.83
CA THR A 359 5.85 -13.78 -22.26
C THR A 359 7.11 -12.92 -22.12
N PRO A 360 7.98 -13.18 -21.14
CA PRO A 360 9.17 -12.35 -20.98
C PRO A 360 10.13 -12.42 -22.15
N GLU A 361 10.56 -11.26 -22.67
CA GLU A 361 11.56 -11.14 -23.76
C GLU A 361 12.98 -10.92 -23.22
N GLU A 362 13.11 -10.37 -22.03
CA GLU A 362 14.40 -10.01 -21.47
C GLU A 362 14.81 -10.96 -20.34
N MET A 363 16.10 -11.28 -20.29
CA MET A 363 16.70 -12.10 -19.24
C MET A 363 17.63 -11.26 -18.37
N HIS A 364 17.35 -11.24 -17.08
CA HIS A 364 18.08 -10.53 -16.03
C HIS A 364 18.45 -11.49 -14.90
N PRO A 365 19.37 -12.43 -15.13
CA PRO A 365 19.71 -13.45 -14.12
C PRO A 365 20.17 -12.86 -12.79
N GLU A 366 20.66 -11.62 -12.81
CA GLU A 366 21.03 -10.87 -11.61
C GLU A 366 19.82 -10.45 -10.75
N TRP A 367 18.61 -10.50 -11.26
CA TRP A 367 17.39 -10.22 -10.46
C TRP A 367 16.86 -11.46 -9.76
N ALA A 368 17.21 -12.65 -10.22
CA ALA A 368 16.64 -13.89 -9.75
C ALA A 368 16.88 -14.14 -8.25
N GLY A 369 15.82 -14.53 -7.54
CA GLY A 369 15.88 -14.92 -6.13
C GLY A 369 16.04 -13.73 -5.17
N THR A 370 15.66 -12.53 -5.55
CA THR A 370 15.81 -11.32 -4.71
C THR A 370 14.52 -10.95 -3.97
N ILE A 371 13.88 -11.90 -3.33
CA ILE A 371 12.71 -11.69 -2.47
C ILE A 371 12.63 -12.82 -1.44
N ASP A 372 12.48 -12.50 -0.15
CA ASP A 372 12.36 -13.47 0.94
C ASP A 372 10.92 -13.66 1.40
N TRP A 373 10.10 -12.60 1.36
CA TRP A 373 8.69 -12.61 1.73
C TRP A 373 7.88 -11.65 0.86
N LEU A 374 6.57 -11.88 0.75
CA LEU A 374 5.66 -11.03 -0.02
C LEU A 374 4.63 -10.36 0.88
N GLY A 375 4.59 -9.03 0.84
CA GLY A 375 3.55 -8.23 1.46
C GLY A 375 2.29 -8.17 0.58
N VAL A 376 1.13 -8.26 1.21
CA VAL A 376 -0.19 -8.17 0.57
C VAL A 376 -0.92 -6.97 1.15
N GLN A 377 -1.30 -6.02 0.29
CA GLN A 377 -2.04 -4.82 0.66
C GLN A 377 -3.38 -4.82 -0.08
N TYR A 378 -4.45 -5.14 0.65
CA TYR A 378 -5.76 -5.38 0.07
C TYR A 378 -6.82 -4.43 0.62
N TYR A 379 -7.55 -3.76 -0.28
CA TYR A 379 -8.58 -2.81 0.09
C TYR A 379 -9.90 -3.00 -0.66
N PHE A 380 -9.88 -3.47 -1.93
CA PHE A 380 -11.04 -3.33 -2.81
C PHE A 380 -11.19 -4.41 -3.88
N ARG A 381 -12.38 -4.44 -4.44
CA ARG A 381 -12.72 -5.15 -5.67
C ARG A 381 -12.93 -4.15 -6.81
N ALA A 382 -12.47 -4.49 -8.02
CA ALA A 382 -12.69 -3.66 -9.20
C ALA A 382 -12.98 -4.49 -10.44
N GLY A 383 -13.86 -3.97 -11.30
CA GLY A 383 -14.17 -4.56 -12.59
C GLY A 383 -13.13 -4.22 -13.66
N VAL A 384 -13.00 -5.12 -14.64
CA VAL A 384 -12.12 -4.95 -15.81
C VAL A 384 -12.88 -5.36 -17.06
N THR A 385 -12.84 -4.53 -18.11
CA THR A 385 -13.46 -4.83 -19.41
C THR A 385 -12.42 -4.88 -20.52
N ALA A 386 -12.66 -5.71 -21.53
CA ALA A 386 -11.88 -5.72 -22.77
C ALA A 386 -12.30 -4.62 -23.75
N GLN A 387 -13.49 -3.99 -23.57
CA GLN A 387 -14.04 -3.02 -24.52
C GLN A 387 -14.79 -1.87 -23.81
N PRO A 388 -14.36 -0.61 -24.03
CA PRO A 388 -13.21 -0.22 -24.85
C PRO A 388 -11.87 -0.56 -24.17
N ALA A 389 -10.84 -0.91 -24.94
CA ALA A 389 -9.49 -1.10 -24.42
C ALA A 389 -8.76 0.25 -24.40
N VAL A 390 -8.88 0.98 -23.30
CA VAL A 390 -8.25 2.32 -23.15
C VAL A 390 -6.74 2.18 -22.92
N PHE A 391 -6.33 1.16 -22.18
CA PHE A 391 -4.92 0.81 -22.01
C PHE A 391 -4.48 -0.12 -23.14
N ALA A 392 -4.10 0.48 -24.27
CA ALA A 392 -3.84 -0.22 -25.51
C ALA A 392 -2.79 -1.35 -25.44
N PRO A 393 -1.64 -1.20 -24.73
CA PRO A 393 -0.65 -2.27 -24.63
C PRO A 393 -1.22 -3.55 -24.00
N VAL A 394 -1.95 -3.42 -22.90
CA VAL A 394 -2.55 -4.56 -22.18
C VAL A 394 -3.97 -4.89 -22.62
N ARG A 395 -4.53 -4.14 -23.58
CA ARG A 395 -5.87 -4.37 -24.19
C ARG A 395 -7.01 -4.53 -23.18
N LEU A 396 -7.04 -3.67 -22.17
CA LEU A 396 -8.05 -3.69 -21.13
C LEU A 396 -8.38 -2.29 -20.64
N THR A 397 -9.45 -2.18 -19.86
CA THR A 397 -9.78 -0.99 -19.09
C THR A 397 -10.31 -1.42 -17.72
N PRO A 398 -9.63 -1.09 -16.61
CA PRO A 398 -10.19 -1.26 -15.28
C PRO A 398 -11.30 -0.24 -15.02
N CYS A 399 -12.09 -0.48 -13.98
CA CYS A 399 -12.97 0.55 -13.44
C CYS A 399 -12.14 1.76 -13.02
N VAL A 400 -12.58 2.91 -13.50
CA VAL A 400 -11.98 4.21 -13.18
C VAL A 400 -13.09 5.09 -12.66
N GLN A 401 -12.99 5.46 -11.41
CA GLN A 401 -13.98 6.33 -10.79
C GLN A 401 -14.14 7.65 -11.58
N GLY A 402 -15.39 8.07 -11.78
CA GLY A 402 -15.71 9.28 -12.53
C GLY A 402 -15.63 9.15 -14.05
N LEU A 403 -15.19 8.00 -14.59
CA LEU A 403 -15.17 7.71 -16.02
C LEU A 403 -15.90 6.40 -16.32
N ASP A 404 -17.05 6.50 -17.01
CA ASP A 404 -17.83 5.32 -17.38
C ASP A 404 -17.32 4.69 -18.67
N PHE A 405 -16.44 3.68 -18.51
CA PHE A 405 -16.01 2.80 -19.59
C PHE A 405 -16.74 1.44 -19.58
N GLY A 406 -17.76 1.28 -18.73
CA GLY A 406 -18.50 0.05 -18.61
C GLY A 406 -17.80 -1.04 -17.78
N ALA A 407 -16.76 -0.68 -17.03
CA ALA A 407 -16.01 -1.59 -16.16
C ALA A 407 -16.41 -1.47 -14.67
N CYS A 408 -17.09 -0.40 -14.25
CA CYS A 408 -17.39 -0.12 -12.87
C CYS A 408 -18.64 -0.90 -12.42
N LEU A 409 -18.40 -1.95 -11.65
CA LEU A 409 -19.48 -2.74 -11.06
C LEU A 409 -20.16 -1.96 -9.93
N PRO A 410 -21.50 -2.06 -9.79
CA PRO A 410 -22.13 -1.67 -8.54
C PRO A 410 -21.59 -2.53 -7.39
N PRO A 411 -21.58 -2.03 -6.16
CA PRO A 411 -21.25 -2.86 -5.00
C PRO A 411 -22.25 -4.01 -4.88
N VAL A 412 -21.79 -5.14 -4.33
CA VAL A 412 -22.68 -6.29 -4.06
C VAL A 412 -23.77 -5.90 -3.06
N ASP A 413 -23.42 -5.06 -2.10
CA ASP A 413 -24.31 -4.43 -1.15
C ASP A 413 -23.83 -2.97 -0.94
N ASP A 414 -24.76 -2.03 -0.93
CA ASP A 414 -24.44 -0.60 -0.81
C ASP A 414 -23.68 -0.27 0.48
N SER A 415 -23.85 -1.09 1.54
CA SER A 415 -23.10 -0.92 2.79
C SER A 415 -21.61 -1.21 2.67
N HIS A 416 -21.16 -1.88 1.60
CA HIS A 416 -19.74 -2.14 1.34
C HIS A 416 -19.05 -1.01 0.56
N TRP A 417 -19.82 -0.04 0.06
CA TRP A 417 -19.23 1.12 -0.62
C TRP A 417 -18.46 2.01 0.35
N VAL A 418 -17.25 2.43 -0.02
CA VAL A 418 -16.37 3.33 0.74
C VAL A 418 -16.35 4.70 0.04
N PRO A 419 -17.22 5.65 0.44
CA PRO A 419 -17.47 6.89 -0.32
C PRO A 419 -16.23 7.77 -0.47
N SER A 420 -15.43 7.91 0.61
CA SER A 420 -14.22 8.75 0.62
C SER A 420 -13.10 8.24 -0.28
N MET A 421 -13.15 6.94 -0.67
CA MET A 421 -12.16 6.29 -1.53
C MET A 421 -12.73 5.90 -2.89
N GLY A 422 -14.06 5.85 -3.03
CA GLY A 422 -14.75 5.55 -4.27
C GLY A 422 -14.58 4.12 -4.78
N TYR A 423 -14.48 3.16 -3.87
CA TYR A 423 -14.40 1.73 -4.20
C TYR A 423 -15.29 0.88 -3.28
N GLU A 424 -15.47 -0.37 -3.66
CA GLU A 424 -16.14 -1.38 -2.83
C GLU A 424 -15.12 -2.15 -2.00
N TYR A 425 -15.28 -2.16 -0.67
CA TYR A 425 -14.65 -3.15 0.19
C TYR A 425 -15.34 -4.50 -0.02
N TRP A 426 -14.57 -5.54 -0.37
CA TRP A 426 -15.09 -6.88 -0.61
C TRP A 426 -14.19 -7.92 0.08
N GLU A 427 -14.60 -8.36 1.24
CA GLU A 427 -13.80 -9.18 2.14
C GLU A 427 -13.32 -10.50 1.53
N PRO A 428 -14.10 -11.26 0.70
CA PRO A 428 -13.63 -12.54 0.16
C PRO A 428 -12.39 -12.40 -0.75
N GLY A 429 -12.21 -11.23 -1.38
CA GLY A 429 -11.10 -10.99 -2.28
C GLY A 429 -9.74 -11.11 -1.62
N LEU A 430 -9.63 -10.82 -0.31
CA LEU A 430 -8.37 -11.02 0.40
C LEU A 430 -7.99 -12.51 0.44
N ALA A 431 -8.92 -13.38 0.80
CA ALA A 431 -8.64 -14.82 0.83
C ALA A 431 -8.35 -15.37 -0.57
N GLU A 432 -9.04 -14.89 -1.59
CA GLU A 432 -8.80 -15.29 -2.99
C GLU A 432 -7.38 -14.95 -3.43
N VAL A 433 -6.92 -13.72 -3.16
CA VAL A 433 -5.55 -13.28 -3.51
C VAL A 433 -4.49 -14.07 -2.71
N LEU A 434 -4.71 -14.28 -1.41
CA LEU A 434 -3.78 -15.05 -0.57
C LEU A 434 -3.64 -16.50 -1.06
N LEU A 435 -4.75 -17.13 -1.46
CA LEU A 435 -4.74 -18.51 -1.99
C LEU A 435 -4.11 -18.57 -3.39
N ASP A 436 -4.36 -17.58 -4.22
CA ASP A 436 -3.74 -17.46 -5.54
C ASP A 436 -2.22 -17.36 -5.43
N PHE A 437 -1.71 -16.48 -4.54
CA PHE A 437 -0.28 -16.33 -4.30
C PHE A 437 0.35 -17.57 -3.68
N ALA A 438 -0.32 -18.21 -2.72
CA ALA A 438 0.15 -19.47 -2.14
C ALA A 438 0.24 -20.60 -3.17
N ALA A 439 -0.67 -20.64 -4.14
CA ALA A 439 -0.61 -21.61 -5.23
C ALA A 439 0.49 -21.28 -6.25
N ARG A 440 0.71 -19.98 -6.55
CA ARG A 440 1.71 -19.53 -7.51
C ARG A 440 3.14 -19.60 -6.97
N TRP A 441 3.34 -19.22 -5.71
CA TRP A 441 4.65 -19.14 -5.04
C TRP A 441 4.62 -19.87 -3.69
N PRO A 442 4.55 -21.22 -3.69
CA PRO A 442 4.27 -22.01 -2.48
C PRO A 442 5.41 -22.00 -1.44
N ASP A 443 6.59 -21.54 -1.83
CA ASP A 443 7.78 -21.40 -1.00
C ASP A 443 7.94 -19.99 -0.38
N LEU A 444 7.08 -19.03 -0.79
CA LEU A 444 7.15 -17.64 -0.34
C LEU A 444 6.16 -17.41 0.81
N SER A 445 6.66 -16.91 1.94
CA SER A 445 5.78 -16.49 3.04
C SER A 445 5.03 -15.21 2.69
N LEU A 446 3.77 -15.13 3.09
CA LEU A 446 2.89 -13.99 2.88
C LEU A 446 2.67 -13.22 4.18
N VAL A 447 2.57 -11.90 4.08
CA VAL A 447 2.18 -11.03 5.19
C VAL A 447 1.15 -10.03 4.69
N VAL A 448 0.01 -9.92 5.33
CA VAL A 448 -0.91 -8.81 5.04
C VAL A 448 -0.32 -7.56 5.67
N THR A 449 0.46 -6.82 4.87
CA THR A 449 1.20 -5.63 5.32
C THR A 449 0.34 -4.38 5.40
N GLU A 450 -0.82 -4.41 4.74
CA GLU A 450 -1.87 -3.42 4.90
C GLU A 450 -3.24 -4.03 4.55
N ALA A 451 -4.22 -3.78 5.41
CA ALA A 451 -5.63 -3.86 5.10
C ALA A 451 -6.40 -3.00 6.10
N GLY A 452 -7.44 -2.31 5.64
CA GLY A 452 -8.23 -1.40 6.46
C GLY A 452 -9.41 -0.83 5.67
N ILE A 453 -10.17 0.04 6.30
CA ILE A 453 -11.30 0.73 5.68
C ILE A 453 -11.33 2.20 6.08
N ALA A 454 -11.53 3.08 5.10
CA ALA A 454 -11.75 4.49 5.36
C ALA A 454 -13.19 4.70 5.83
N THR A 455 -13.35 5.09 7.10
CA THR A 455 -14.66 5.29 7.71
C THR A 455 -14.61 6.19 8.95
N GLU A 456 -15.66 6.99 9.15
CA GLU A 456 -15.91 7.73 10.40
C GLU A 456 -16.65 6.85 11.44
N VAL A 457 -17.16 5.68 11.05
CA VAL A 457 -18.00 4.82 11.88
C VAL A 457 -17.14 3.74 12.54
N GLY A 458 -16.96 3.84 13.87
CA GLY A 458 -16.10 2.94 14.64
C GLY A 458 -16.50 1.47 14.52
N ARG A 459 -17.82 1.17 14.55
CA ARG A 459 -18.35 -0.18 14.38
C ARG A 459 -18.00 -0.77 13.01
N ARG A 460 -18.12 0.00 11.94
CA ARG A 460 -17.74 -0.42 10.59
C ARG A 460 -16.25 -0.78 10.49
N ARG A 461 -15.39 -0.04 11.21
CA ARG A 461 -13.97 -0.39 11.32
C ARG A 461 -13.76 -1.70 12.11
N ALA A 462 -14.53 -1.94 13.17
CA ALA A 462 -14.49 -3.20 13.90
C ALA A 462 -14.91 -4.39 13.02
N GLU A 463 -15.95 -4.21 12.20
CA GLU A 463 -16.38 -5.19 11.20
C GLU A 463 -15.27 -5.48 10.18
N ASN A 464 -14.60 -4.46 9.67
CA ASN A 464 -13.46 -4.63 8.77
C ASN A 464 -12.33 -5.43 9.41
N VAL A 465 -11.92 -5.10 10.64
CA VAL A 465 -10.87 -5.83 11.38
C VAL A 465 -11.21 -7.31 11.52
N VAL A 466 -12.42 -7.62 11.99
CA VAL A 466 -12.85 -9.00 12.24
C VAL A 466 -12.96 -9.79 10.93
N ARG A 467 -13.60 -9.23 9.91
CA ARG A 467 -13.76 -9.87 8.60
C ARG A 467 -12.42 -10.10 7.90
N THR A 468 -11.49 -9.15 7.98
CA THR A 468 -10.12 -9.33 7.47
C THR A 468 -9.43 -10.52 8.13
N LEU A 469 -9.50 -10.65 9.45
CA LEU A 469 -8.92 -11.77 10.18
C LEU A 469 -9.61 -13.10 9.87
N GLU A 470 -10.91 -13.12 9.62
CA GLU A 470 -11.64 -14.30 9.14
C GLU A 470 -11.13 -14.76 7.77
N GLN A 471 -10.91 -13.83 6.83
CA GLN A 471 -10.39 -14.17 5.50
C GLN A 471 -8.94 -14.66 5.56
N ILE A 472 -8.11 -14.08 6.40
CA ILE A 472 -6.74 -14.57 6.65
C ILE A 472 -6.77 -15.99 7.23
N ALA A 473 -7.61 -16.24 8.24
CA ALA A 473 -7.75 -17.55 8.84
C ALA A 473 -8.29 -18.60 7.83
N HIS A 474 -9.22 -18.21 6.97
CA HIS A 474 -9.74 -19.05 5.88
C HIS A 474 -8.62 -19.43 4.89
N ALA A 475 -7.77 -18.48 4.49
CA ALA A 475 -6.64 -18.77 3.60
C ALA A 475 -5.61 -19.69 4.28
N ARG A 476 -5.28 -19.42 5.56
CA ARG A 476 -4.37 -20.27 6.36
C ARG A 476 -4.88 -21.70 6.50
N ALA A 477 -6.16 -21.89 6.80
CA ALA A 477 -6.77 -23.22 6.91
C ALA A 477 -6.71 -24.02 5.60
N ARG A 478 -6.54 -23.33 4.45
CA ARG A 478 -6.37 -23.93 3.12
C ARG A 478 -4.91 -24.06 2.68
N GLY A 479 -3.96 -23.75 3.57
CA GLY A 479 -2.53 -23.97 3.35
C GLY A 479 -1.73 -22.75 2.92
N ALA A 480 -2.32 -21.55 2.84
CA ALA A 480 -1.56 -20.33 2.60
C ALA A 480 -0.68 -20.00 3.82
N ASP A 481 0.61 -19.76 3.58
CA ASP A 481 1.58 -19.43 4.64
C ASP A 481 1.53 -17.92 4.95
N VAL A 482 0.47 -17.49 5.62
CA VAL A 482 0.26 -16.08 6.01
C VAL A 482 0.73 -15.88 7.44
N ARG A 483 1.76 -15.05 7.64
CA ARG A 483 2.50 -14.88 8.91
C ARG A 483 2.19 -13.60 9.67
N GLY A 484 1.24 -12.79 9.23
CA GLY A 484 0.84 -11.59 9.97
C GLY A 484 -0.20 -10.74 9.28
N TYR A 485 -0.74 -9.81 10.08
CA TYR A 485 -1.66 -8.77 9.66
C TYR A 485 -1.26 -7.45 10.30
N TYR A 486 -1.01 -6.45 9.47
CA TYR A 486 -0.78 -5.07 9.85
C TYR A 486 -1.97 -4.23 9.42
N HIS A 487 -2.67 -3.66 10.39
CA HIS A 487 -3.79 -2.79 10.07
C HIS A 487 -3.32 -1.47 9.47
N TRP A 488 -3.88 -1.08 8.35
CA TRP A 488 -3.78 0.27 7.82
C TRP A 488 -4.94 1.12 8.31
N SER A 489 -4.70 2.08 9.22
CA SER A 489 -3.40 2.52 9.72
C SER A 489 -3.44 2.67 11.25
N LEU A 490 -2.27 2.85 11.87
CA LEU A 490 -2.19 3.13 13.30
C LEU A 490 -3.08 4.31 13.68
N MET A 491 -3.02 5.39 12.91
CA MET A 491 -3.77 6.62 13.15
C MET A 491 -4.21 7.27 11.85
N ASP A 492 -5.29 8.08 11.89
CA ASP A 492 -5.69 8.91 10.76
C ASP A 492 -4.50 9.75 10.28
N ASN A 493 -4.33 9.87 8.96
CA ASN A 493 -3.16 10.50 8.39
C ASN A 493 -3.48 11.23 7.07
N PHE A 494 -2.48 11.60 6.30
CA PHE A 494 -2.60 12.20 4.97
C PHE A 494 -2.76 11.09 3.93
N GLU A 495 -3.96 10.95 3.35
CA GLU A 495 -4.24 9.92 2.33
C GLU A 495 -3.93 10.44 0.92
N TRP A 496 -2.69 10.75 0.68
CA TRP A 496 -2.11 11.10 -0.63
C TRP A 496 -2.92 12.14 -1.41
N ALA A 497 -3.46 11.77 -2.58
CA ALA A 497 -4.24 12.66 -3.43
C ALA A 497 -5.59 13.05 -2.81
N GLU A 498 -6.16 12.22 -1.97
CA GLU A 498 -7.43 12.41 -1.25
C GLU A 498 -7.29 13.32 -0.02
N GLY A 499 -6.05 13.56 0.42
CA GLY A 499 -5.76 14.47 1.53
C GLY A 499 -6.15 13.89 2.90
N TYR A 500 -6.96 14.62 3.66
CA TYR A 500 -7.29 14.23 5.06
C TYR A 500 -8.73 13.78 5.25
N GLU A 501 -9.49 13.63 4.18
CA GLU A 501 -10.89 13.19 4.26
C GLU A 501 -11.00 11.70 4.61
N PRO A 502 -10.26 10.78 3.94
CA PRO A 502 -10.30 9.37 4.31
C PRO A 502 -9.66 9.13 5.69
N ARG A 503 -10.32 8.32 6.52
CA ARG A 503 -9.89 8.01 7.88
C ARG A 503 -9.76 6.51 8.08
N PHE A 504 -8.54 6.03 8.15
CA PHE A 504 -8.22 4.62 8.32
C PHE A 504 -7.78 4.25 9.74
N GLY A 505 -7.51 5.24 10.59
CA GLY A 505 -6.82 5.06 11.85
C GLY A 505 -7.52 4.16 12.86
N LEU A 506 -6.77 3.26 13.50
CA LEU A 506 -7.18 2.67 14.79
C LEU A 506 -7.30 3.76 15.87
N TYR A 507 -6.52 4.83 15.71
CA TYR A 507 -6.68 6.08 16.45
C TYR A 507 -7.14 7.19 15.53
N ARG A 508 -8.23 7.85 15.93
CA ARG A 508 -8.65 9.11 15.33
C ARG A 508 -7.67 10.20 15.71
N VAL A 509 -7.29 11.05 14.73
CA VAL A 509 -6.45 12.24 14.98
C VAL A 509 -7.24 13.50 14.68
N GLU A 510 -7.30 14.41 15.64
CA GLU A 510 -7.82 15.75 15.40
C GLU A 510 -6.66 16.69 15.11
N ARG A 511 -6.62 17.23 13.87
CA ARG A 511 -5.52 18.09 13.38
C ARG A 511 -5.61 19.53 13.91
N THR A 512 -5.92 19.68 15.19
CA THR A 512 -6.02 20.96 15.90
C THR A 512 -5.35 20.87 17.27
N GLY A 513 -4.86 21.98 17.78
CA GLY A 513 -4.19 22.04 19.08
C GLY A 513 -2.97 21.11 19.13
N GLU A 514 -2.97 20.19 20.07
CA GLU A 514 -1.88 19.22 20.29
C GLU A 514 -2.06 17.93 19.47
N TYR A 515 -2.95 17.91 18.48
CA TYR A 515 -3.23 16.73 17.64
C TYR A 515 -3.56 15.48 18.47
N PRO A 516 -4.60 15.49 19.29
CA PRO A 516 -4.93 14.36 20.17
C PRO A 516 -5.24 13.10 19.36
N ARG A 517 -4.80 11.94 19.91
CA ARG A 517 -5.07 10.60 19.39
C ARG A 517 -6.12 9.95 20.28
N THR A 518 -7.24 9.54 19.69
CA THR A 518 -8.35 8.87 20.41
C THR A 518 -8.61 7.51 19.79
N ILE A 519 -8.55 6.45 20.59
CA ILE A 519 -8.81 5.09 20.09
C ILE A 519 -10.23 4.98 19.56
N THR A 520 -10.40 4.32 18.43
CA THR A 520 -11.70 4.02 17.84
C THR A 520 -12.26 2.70 18.37
N GLU A 521 -13.54 2.41 18.11
CA GLU A 521 -14.13 1.10 18.43
C GLU A 521 -13.36 -0.03 17.72
N GLY A 522 -13.04 0.14 16.41
CA GLY A 522 -12.19 -0.80 15.68
C GLY A 522 -10.81 -0.99 16.31
N GLY A 523 -10.19 0.08 16.81
CA GLY A 523 -8.93 0.01 17.55
C GLY A 523 -9.05 -0.78 18.85
N THR A 524 -10.16 -0.61 19.58
CA THR A 524 -10.43 -1.35 20.81
C THR A 524 -10.60 -2.85 20.53
N VAL A 525 -11.41 -3.21 19.53
CA VAL A 525 -11.65 -4.60 19.13
C VAL A 525 -10.35 -5.25 18.64
N PHE A 526 -9.56 -4.51 17.83
CA PHE A 526 -8.24 -5.00 17.38
C PHE A 526 -7.29 -5.29 18.56
N ALA A 527 -7.23 -4.39 19.54
CA ALA A 527 -6.40 -4.55 20.74
C ALA A 527 -6.79 -5.76 21.59
N GLU A 528 -8.09 -6.02 21.72
CA GLU A 528 -8.61 -7.21 22.43
C GLU A 528 -8.18 -8.49 21.74
N ILE A 529 -8.33 -8.57 20.40
CA ILE A 529 -7.96 -9.74 19.59
C ILE A 529 -6.45 -9.95 19.64
N ALA A 530 -5.64 -8.91 19.45
CA ALA A 530 -4.17 -8.99 19.48
C ALA A 530 -3.67 -9.48 20.84
N ARG A 531 -4.20 -8.92 21.94
CA ARG A 531 -3.84 -9.32 23.32
C ARG A 531 -4.22 -10.75 23.63
N ALA A 532 -5.41 -11.18 23.22
CA ALA A 532 -5.90 -12.54 23.43
C ALA A 532 -5.30 -13.55 22.45
N ARG A 533 -4.72 -13.07 21.33
CA ARG A 533 -4.34 -13.87 20.16
C ARG A 533 -5.46 -14.77 19.66
N ARG A 534 -6.67 -14.26 19.77
CA ARG A 534 -7.89 -15.02 19.52
C ARG A 534 -9.01 -14.09 19.06
N LEU A 535 -9.71 -14.53 18.02
CA LEU A 535 -10.98 -13.96 17.60
C LEU A 535 -12.09 -14.83 18.19
N THR A 536 -12.85 -14.26 19.12
CA THR A 536 -13.86 -15.04 19.84
C THR A 536 -15.13 -15.28 19.01
N MET A 537 -15.96 -16.25 19.43
CA MET A 537 -17.27 -16.50 18.84
C MET A 537 -18.16 -15.24 18.90
N GLU A 538 -18.15 -14.54 20.02
CA GLU A 538 -18.95 -13.34 20.23
C GLU A 538 -18.53 -12.21 19.26
N GLN A 539 -17.22 -11.97 19.13
CA GLN A 539 -16.72 -10.97 18.18
C GLN A 539 -17.05 -11.33 16.73
N ARG A 540 -16.98 -12.62 16.37
CA ARG A 540 -17.37 -13.09 15.05
C ARG A 540 -18.86 -12.92 14.78
N LEU A 541 -19.71 -13.24 15.74
CA LEU A 541 -21.16 -13.03 15.63
C LEU A 541 -21.53 -11.54 15.57
N GLU A 542 -20.79 -10.69 16.25
CA GLU A 542 -21.09 -9.26 16.31
C GLU A 542 -20.58 -8.49 15.11
N TYR A 543 -19.38 -8.79 14.62
CA TYR A 543 -18.66 -7.98 13.62
C TYR A 543 -18.28 -8.76 12.35
N GLY A 544 -18.32 -10.09 12.38
CA GLY A 544 -17.82 -10.95 11.30
C GLY A 544 -18.85 -11.26 10.20
N GLY A 545 -18.49 -12.25 9.35
CA GLY A 545 -19.34 -12.76 8.27
C GLY A 545 -19.27 -11.96 6.98
N LEU A 546 -20.11 -12.32 6.02
CA LEU A 546 -20.16 -11.77 4.65
C LEU A 546 -21.43 -10.93 4.38
N GLY A 547 -22.23 -10.67 5.41
CA GLY A 547 -23.46 -9.90 5.30
C GLY A 547 -23.22 -8.40 5.20
N PRO A 548 -24.29 -7.60 5.13
CA PRO A 548 -24.19 -6.15 5.12
C PRO A 548 -23.32 -5.60 6.25
N MET A 549 -22.61 -4.53 5.97
CA MET A 549 -21.85 -3.78 6.98
C MET A 549 -22.69 -2.66 7.58
N THR A 550 -22.24 -2.14 8.73
CA THR A 550 -22.76 -0.87 9.25
C THR A 550 -22.53 0.22 8.20
N PRO A 551 -23.59 0.92 7.73
CA PRO A 551 -23.45 1.92 6.68
C PRO A 551 -22.57 3.09 7.11
N GLU A 552 -21.88 3.71 6.14
CA GLU A 552 -21.30 5.04 6.33
C GLU A 552 -22.44 6.04 6.51
N ARG A 553 -22.27 7.06 7.36
CA ARG A 553 -23.33 8.04 7.70
C ARG A 553 -23.49 9.12 6.65
#